data_acf12398301112a561f6433dba59b28f
#
_entry.id   acf12398301112a561f6433dba59b28f
#
_cell.length_a   1.000
_cell.length_b   1.000
_cell.length_c   1.000
_cell.angle_alpha   90.00
_cell.angle_beta   90.00
_cell.angle_gamma   90.00
#
_symmetry.space_group_name_H-M   'P 1'
#
loop_
_entity.id
_entity.type
_entity.pdbx_description
1 polymer ?
#
loop_
_entity_poly.entity_id
_entity_poly.type
_entity_poly.pdbx_seq_one_letter_code
_entity_poly.pdbx_strand_id
1 'polypeptide(L)'
;MCIRDRYNQRNDLINQLTTYGVIAKGADGMCKLVNPIYQHCIIQALQPLINGLEGDYFPENTDTDFIDYLTSDGKIEMEPLLDNFQDFIARVGFKILHVPDTPKEFVGQYLLYAYLDQFVRIVRGAMYLEVQTGRGRIDLLILHNTHKYIVETKIWEGDRRYQSGKRQLAAYLKSEGAVEGYYVVFDHRTVPEPRAETETLDGFTIRSYVIPVIQEQPSSV
;
A
#
# COMPACT_ATOMS: atom_id res chain seq x y z
N MET A 1 -15.54 -17.07 -15.26
CA MET A 1 -15.59 -18.27 -14.38
C MET A 1 -16.16 -17.83 -13.05
N CYS A 2 -17.46 -18.00 -12.83
CA CYS A 2 -18.07 -17.66 -11.53
C CYS A 2 -17.56 -18.66 -10.49
N ILE A 3 -16.72 -18.21 -9.56
CA ILE A 3 -16.35 -19.01 -8.38
C ILE A 3 -17.60 -19.02 -7.46
N ARG A 4 -18.62 -19.75 -7.85
CA ARG A 4 -19.80 -20.03 -7.03
C ARG A 4 -19.73 -21.44 -6.44
N ASP A 5 -18.57 -21.78 -5.88
CA ASP A 5 -18.46 -23.06 -5.19
C ASP A 5 -19.04 -22.93 -3.78
N ARG A 6 -19.84 -23.95 -3.40
CA ARG A 6 -20.42 -24.04 -2.07
C ARG A 6 -19.29 -24.20 -1.04
N TYR A 7 -19.31 -23.36 -0.02
CA TYR A 7 -18.33 -23.44 1.05
C TYR A 7 -18.41 -24.79 1.78
N ASN A 8 -17.33 -25.58 1.68
CA ASN A 8 -17.24 -26.89 2.31
C ASN A 8 -15.90 -27.06 3.03
N GLN A 9 -15.91 -26.99 4.35
CA GLN A 9 -14.71 -27.14 5.18
C GLN A 9 -14.00 -28.51 5.05
N ARG A 10 -14.68 -29.54 4.50
CA ARG A 10 -14.07 -30.84 4.25
C ARG A 10 -13.25 -30.87 2.97
N ASN A 11 -13.30 -29.83 2.18
CA ASN A 11 -12.44 -29.68 1.01
C ASN A 11 -11.12 -29.07 1.45
N ASP A 12 -10.01 -29.78 1.25
CA ASP A 12 -8.69 -29.38 1.72
C ASP A 12 -8.26 -28.01 1.16
N LEU A 13 -8.57 -27.71 -0.12
CA LEU A 13 -8.25 -26.46 -0.74
C LEU A 13 -9.05 -25.30 -0.12
N ILE A 14 -10.36 -25.49 0.10
CA ILE A 14 -11.23 -24.50 0.74
C ILE A 14 -10.76 -24.25 2.19
N ASN A 15 -10.38 -25.31 2.90
CA ASN A 15 -9.87 -25.20 4.25
C ASN A 15 -8.53 -24.43 4.29
N GLN A 16 -7.61 -24.73 3.38
CA GLN A 16 -6.35 -23.98 3.25
C GLN A 16 -6.60 -22.52 2.95
N LEU A 17 -7.40 -22.19 1.93
CA LEU A 17 -7.70 -20.82 1.54
C LEU A 17 -8.41 -20.04 2.65
N THR A 18 -9.23 -20.72 3.46
CA THR A 18 -9.88 -20.12 4.63
C THR A 18 -8.86 -19.84 5.74
N THR A 19 -7.95 -20.79 5.99
CA THR A 19 -6.86 -20.63 6.99
C THR A 19 -5.95 -19.46 6.64
N TYR A 20 -5.67 -19.25 5.35
CA TYR A 20 -4.87 -18.10 4.89
C TYR A 20 -5.68 -16.80 4.75
N GLY A 21 -6.95 -16.78 5.13
CA GLY A 21 -7.78 -15.59 5.06
C GLY A 21 -8.09 -15.11 3.64
N VAL A 22 -8.00 -15.99 2.66
CA VAL A 22 -8.32 -15.68 1.26
C VAL A 22 -9.82 -15.72 1.02
N ILE A 23 -10.50 -16.75 1.55
CA ILE A 23 -11.94 -16.93 1.43
C ILE A 23 -12.61 -17.15 2.79
N ALA A 24 -13.91 -16.88 2.86
CA ALA A 24 -14.76 -17.25 3.98
C ALA A 24 -16.13 -17.71 3.44
N LYS A 25 -16.96 -18.24 4.35
CA LYS A 25 -18.35 -18.60 4.05
C LYS A 25 -19.19 -17.32 3.94
N GLY A 26 -19.78 -17.09 2.77
CA GLY A 26 -20.77 -16.03 2.57
C GLY A 26 -22.11 -16.34 3.24
N ALA A 27 -22.97 -15.32 3.39
CA ALA A 27 -24.32 -15.47 3.93
C ALA A 27 -25.20 -16.41 3.09
N ASP A 28 -24.90 -16.53 1.81
CA ASP A 28 -25.53 -17.43 0.84
C ASP A 28 -24.99 -18.87 0.90
N GLY A 29 -24.04 -19.14 1.79
CA GLY A 29 -23.38 -20.43 1.93
C GLY A 29 -22.32 -20.73 0.87
N MET A 30 -22.00 -19.76 0.02
CA MET A 30 -20.98 -19.86 -1.02
C MET A 30 -19.62 -19.37 -0.51
N CYS A 31 -18.54 -19.70 -1.22
CA CYS A 31 -17.23 -19.13 -0.96
C CYS A 31 -17.23 -17.64 -1.33
N LYS A 32 -16.74 -16.81 -0.42
CA LYS A 32 -16.56 -15.36 -0.62
C LYS A 32 -15.11 -15.00 -0.41
N LEU A 33 -14.52 -14.24 -1.32
CA LEU A 33 -13.22 -13.61 -1.10
C LEU A 33 -13.33 -12.58 0.02
N VAL A 34 -12.48 -12.70 1.03
CA VAL A 34 -12.55 -11.86 2.24
C VAL A 34 -11.63 -10.66 2.13
N ASN A 35 -10.48 -10.85 1.49
CA ASN A 35 -9.46 -9.83 1.40
C ASN A 35 -9.52 -9.15 0.03
N PRO A 36 -9.79 -7.83 -0.04
CA PRO A 36 -9.82 -7.07 -1.29
C PRO A 36 -8.52 -7.17 -2.10
N ILE A 37 -7.38 -7.29 -1.43
CA ILE A 37 -6.08 -7.45 -2.10
C ILE A 37 -6.05 -8.77 -2.89
N TYR A 38 -6.44 -9.87 -2.25
CA TYR A 38 -6.52 -11.17 -2.95
C TYR A 38 -7.57 -11.16 -4.05
N GLN A 39 -8.71 -10.50 -3.81
CA GLN A 39 -9.73 -10.33 -4.84
C GLN A 39 -9.15 -9.65 -6.08
N HIS A 40 -8.46 -8.55 -5.89
CA HIS A 40 -7.83 -7.80 -6.98
C HIS A 40 -6.72 -8.61 -7.68
N CYS A 41 -5.81 -9.23 -6.91
CA CYS A 41 -4.74 -10.07 -7.47
C CYS A 41 -5.29 -11.27 -8.26
N ILE A 42 -6.34 -11.94 -7.77
CA ILE A 42 -6.97 -13.07 -8.45
C ILE A 42 -7.66 -12.59 -9.74
N ILE A 43 -8.39 -11.48 -9.68
CA ILE A 43 -9.05 -10.90 -10.84
C ILE A 43 -7.99 -10.51 -11.88
N GLN A 44 -6.92 -9.85 -11.51
CA GLN A 44 -5.83 -9.50 -12.43
C GLN A 44 -5.13 -10.73 -13.01
N ALA A 45 -4.82 -11.75 -12.20
CA ALA A 45 -4.16 -12.96 -12.65
C ALA A 45 -5.02 -13.82 -13.59
N LEU A 46 -6.34 -13.75 -13.42
CA LEU A 46 -7.31 -14.51 -14.22
C LEU A 46 -8.01 -13.64 -15.28
N GLN A 47 -7.61 -12.37 -15.40
CA GLN A 47 -8.18 -11.47 -16.39
C GLN A 47 -7.91 -12.03 -17.79
N PRO A 48 -8.95 -12.31 -18.58
CA PRO A 48 -8.76 -12.77 -19.94
C PRO A 48 -8.27 -11.61 -20.79
N LEU A 49 -6.99 -11.60 -21.08
CA LEU A 49 -6.30 -10.55 -21.83
C LEU A 49 -6.75 -10.40 -23.29
N ILE A 50 -7.68 -11.23 -23.81
CA ILE A 50 -7.86 -11.37 -25.25
C ILE A 50 -9.32 -11.57 -25.72
N ASN A 51 -10.36 -11.55 -24.87
CA ASN A 51 -11.69 -11.93 -25.31
C ASN A 51 -12.77 -10.85 -25.28
N GLY A 52 -12.40 -9.60 -24.95
CA GLY A 52 -13.34 -8.46 -24.94
C GLY A 52 -14.41 -8.50 -23.84
N LEU A 53 -14.24 -9.38 -22.84
CA LEU A 53 -15.12 -9.50 -21.68
C LEU A 53 -14.65 -8.64 -20.50
N GLU A 54 -13.63 -7.81 -20.70
CA GLU A 54 -13.08 -6.93 -19.67
C GLU A 54 -14.16 -6.01 -19.08
N GLY A 55 -15.02 -5.45 -19.92
CA GLY A 55 -16.13 -4.58 -19.53
C GLY A 55 -17.22 -5.27 -18.69
N ASP A 56 -17.39 -6.60 -18.82
CA ASP A 56 -18.35 -7.36 -18.03
C ASP A 56 -17.87 -7.66 -16.60
N TYR A 57 -16.54 -7.71 -16.42
CA TYR A 57 -15.90 -7.99 -15.12
C TYR A 57 -15.43 -6.76 -14.39
N PHE A 58 -15.17 -5.68 -15.12
CA PHE A 58 -14.75 -4.39 -14.57
C PHE A 58 -15.78 -3.36 -15.04
N PRO A 59 -16.64 -2.84 -14.16
CA PRO A 59 -17.47 -1.70 -14.52
C PRO A 59 -16.58 -0.56 -15.00
N GLU A 60 -17.02 0.13 -16.07
CA GLU A 60 -16.27 1.18 -16.79
C GLU A 60 -15.69 2.29 -15.90
N ASN A 61 -16.13 2.36 -14.64
CA ASN A 61 -15.66 3.32 -13.63
C ASN A 61 -14.32 2.97 -12.97
N THR A 62 -13.75 1.76 -13.21
CA THR A 62 -12.49 1.37 -12.56
C THR A 62 -11.26 1.84 -13.31
N ASP A 63 -11.33 2.06 -14.60
CA ASP A 63 -10.21 2.59 -15.38
C ASP A 63 -10.07 4.12 -15.25
N THR A 64 -11.16 4.83 -14.95
CA THR A 64 -11.15 6.28 -14.75
C THR A 64 -10.55 6.68 -13.42
N ASP A 65 -10.74 5.89 -12.37
CA ASP A 65 -10.22 6.18 -11.02
C ASP A 65 -8.68 6.19 -10.94
N PHE A 66 -7.99 5.48 -11.84
CA PHE A 66 -6.52 5.43 -11.86
C PHE A 66 -5.88 6.54 -12.69
N ILE A 67 -6.60 7.08 -13.68
CA ILE A 67 -6.13 8.21 -14.48
C ILE A 67 -6.05 9.48 -13.62
N ASP A 68 -6.89 9.59 -12.59
CA ASP A 68 -6.92 10.71 -11.65
C ASP A 68 -5.63 10.85 -10.82
N TYR A 69 -4.78 9.81 -10.78
CA TYR A 69 -3.46 9.85 -10.12
C TYR A 69 -2.29 10.13 -11.06
N LEU A 70 -2.59 10.48 -12.32
CA LEU A 70 -1.58 10.89 -13.28
C LEU A 70 -1.83 12.32 -13.74
N THR A 71 -0.81 13.14 -13.68
CA THR A 71 -0.84 14.46 -14.32
C THR A 71 -0.86 14.32 -15.85
N SER A 72 -1.25 15.37 -16.55
CA SER A 72 -1.29 15.39 -18.02
C SER A 72 0.06 15.15 -18.69
N ASP A 73 1.16 15.38 -18.00
CA ASP A 73 2.55 15.08 -18.43
C ASP A 73 3.03 13.69 -17.97
N GLY A 74 2.14 12.90 -17.38
CA GLY A 74 2.41 11.51 -16.97
C GLY A 74 3.22 11.37 -15.70
N LYS A 75 3.23 12.39 -14.83
CA LYS A 75 3.79 12.30 -13.47
C LYS A 75 2.77 11.63 -12.56
N ILE A 76 3.20 10.73 -11.66
CA ILE A 76 2.34 10.16 -10.62
C ILE A 76 2.10 11.20 -9.52
N GLU A 77 0.83 11.45 -9.20
CA GLU A 77 0.40 12.23 -8.06
C GLU A 77 0.39 11.36 -6.79
N MET A 78 1.52 11.32 -6.11
CA MET A 78 1.72 10.46 -4.94
C MET A 78 0.88 10.88 -3.72
N GLU A 79 0.53 12.17 -3.59
CA GLU A 79 -0.24 12.67 -2.44
C GLU A 79 -1.62 12.01 -2.37
N PRO A 80 -2.47 12.05 -3.41
CA PRO A 80 -3.76 11.36 -3.38
C PRO A 80 -3.63 9.84 -3.13
N LEU A 81 -2.58 9.20 -3.65
CA LEU A 81 -2.34 7.77 -3.39
C LEU A 81 -2.03 7.52 -1.91
N LEU A 82 -1.24 8.36 -1.26
CA LEU A 82 -0.90 8.21 0.15
C LEU A 82 -2.07 8.60 1.06
N ASP A 83 -2.89 9.59 0.67
CA ASP A 83 -4.13 9.93 1.37
C ASP A 83 -5.10 8.74 1.37
N ASN A 84 -5.30 8.12 0.20
CA ASN A 84 -6.14 6.92 0.09
C ASN A 84 -5.54 5.70 0.81
N PHE A 85 -4.22 5.59 0.85
CA PHE A 85 -3.57 4.56 1.66
C PHE A 85 -3.82 4.76 3.17
N GLN A 86 -3.79 5.99 3.65
CA GLN A 86 -4.14 6.32 5.04
C GLN A 86 -5.58 5.91 5.35
N ASP A 87 -6.53 6.23 4.47
CA ASP A 87 -7.93 5.81 4.61
C ASP A 87 -8.10 4.29 4.54
N PHE A 88 -7.32 3.61 3.69
CA PHE A 88 -7.29 2.15 3.63
C PHE A 88 -6.84 1.56 4.97
N ILE A 89 -5.75 2.06 5.55
CA ILE A 89 -5.26 1.61 6.87
C ILE A 89 -6.28 1.88 7.97
N ALA A 90 -6.95 3.03 7.95
CA ALA A 90 -8.00 3.36 8.92
C ALA A 90 -9.17 2.37 8.88
N ARG A 91 -9.55 1.89 7.69
CA ARG A 91 -10.67 0.94 7.51
C ARG A 91 -10.28 -0.51 7.83
N VAL A 92 -9.10 -0.94 7.40
CA VAL A 92 -8.71 -2.36 7.45
C VAL A 92 -7.99 -2.70 8.76
N GLY A 93 -7.29 -1.75 9.33
CA GLY A 93 -6.44 -1.95 10.50
C GLY A 93 -5.24 -2.85 10.23
N PHE A 94 -4.29 -2.87 11.16
CA PHE A 94 -3.08 -3.72 11.07
C PHE A 94 -3.28 -5.15 11.59
N LYS A 95 -4.46 -5.48 12.16
CA LYS A 95 -4.70 -6.81 12.76
C LYS A 95 -4.56 -7.98 11.81
N ILE A 96 -4.83 -7.75 10.53
CA ILE A 96 -4.74 -8.79 9.49
C ILE A 96 -3.31 -9.31 9.34
N LEU A 97 -2.32 -8.52 9.72
CA LEU A 97 -0.90 -8.84 9.56
C LEU A 97 -0.17 -9.02 10.89
N HIS A 98 -0.88 -9.43 11.93
CA HIS A 98 -0.24 -9.81 13.18
C HIS A 98 0.56 -11.11 12.97
N VAL A 99 1.71 -10.95 12.34
CA VAL A 99 2.70 -12.02 12.24
C VAL A 99 3.55 -11.94 13.51
N PRO A 100 3.48 -12.93 14.39
CA PRO A 100 4.35 -12.98 15.57
C PRO A 100 5.80 -12.81 15.14
N ASP A 101 6.57 -12.03 15.90
CA ASP A 101 8.01 -11.81 15.71
C ASP A 101 8.45 -11.01 14.48
N THR A 102 7.52 -10.47 13.69
CA THR A 102 7.88 -9.56 12.59
C THR A 102 7.98 -8.12 13.09
N PRO A 103 9.07 -7.39 12.81
CA PRO A 103 9.18 -5.98 13.13
C PRO A 103 8.02 -5.18 12.52
N LYS A 104 7.35 -4.35 13.33
CA LYS A 104 6.19 -3.55 12.90
C LYS A 104 6.50 -2.63 11.71
N GLU A 105 7.74 -2.18 11.59
CA GLU A 105 8.22 -1.35 10.48
C GLU A 105 8.09 -2.10 9.15
N PHE A 106 8.51 -3.36 9.09
CA PHE A 106 8.38 -4.17 7.88
C PHE A 106 6.94 -4.40 7.48
N VAL A 107 6.04 -4.59 8.45
CA VAL A 107 4.60 -4.78 8.16
C VAL A 107 4.04 -3.55 7.46
N GLY A 108 4.32 -2.36 7.97
CA GLY A 108 3.88 -1.09 7.35
C GLY A 108 4.48 -0.88 5.96
N GLN A 109 5.78 -1.11 5.82
CA GLN A 109 6.49 -1.00 4.55
C GLN A 109 5.93 -1.94 3.48
N TYR A 110 5.71 -3.22 3.81
CA TYR A 110 5.17 -4.19 2.87
C TYR A 110 3.71 -3.94 2.51
N LEU A 111 2.90 -3.41 3.44
CA LEU A 111 1.53 -2.98 3.14
C LEU A 111 1.51 -1.82 2.14
N LEU A 112 2.34 -0.82 2.39
CA LEU A 112 2.46 0.32 1.49
C LEU A 112 2.98 -0.13 0.13
N TYR A 113 3.97 -1.03 0.11
CA TYR A 113 4.45 -1.64 -1.13
C TYR A 113 3.32 -2.33 -1.88
N ALA A 114 2.59 -3.25 -1.23
CA ALA A 114 1.52 -4.00 -1.89
C ALA A 114 0.39 -3.10 -2.40
N TYR A 115 0.09 -2.02 -1.69
CA TYR A 115 -0.90 -1.02 -2.10
C TYR A 115 -0.45 -0.25 -3.34
N LEU A 116 0.76 0.27 -3.33
CA LEU A 116 1.31 1.07 -4.43
C LEU A 116 1.65 0.22 -5.67
N ASP A 117 2.10 -1.03 -5.49
CA ASP A 117 2.49 -1.93 -6.59
C ASP A 117 1.34 -2.16 -7.59
N GLN A 118 0.11 -2.22 -7.10
CA GLN A 118 -1.07 -2.37 -7.95
C GLN A 118 -1.20 -1.20 -8.92
N PHE A 119 -1.14 0.02 -8.39
CA PHE A 119 -1.22 1.23 -9.21
C PHE A 119 -0.01 1.36 -10.15
N VAL A 120 1.22 1.18 -9.62
CA VAL A 120 2.45 1.32 -10.39
C VAL A 120 2.50 0.36 -11.57
N ARG A 121 2.00 -0.88 -11.41
CA ARG A 121 1.90 -1.85 -12.51
C ARG A 121 0.89 -1.42 -13.58
N ILE A 122 -0.27 -0.90 -13.18
CA ILE A 122 -1.29 -0.41 -14.12
C ILE A 122 -0.73 0.68 -15.02
N VAL A 123 0.00 1.64 -14.43
CA VAL A 123 0.63 2.72 -15.19
C VAL A 123 1.97 2.32 -15.84
N ARG A 124 2.31 1.02 -15.82
CA ARG A 124 3.54 0.46 -16.40
C ARG A 124 4.82 1.04 -15.81
N GLY A 125 4.79 1.44 -14.55
CA GLY A 125 5.95 1.79 -13.77
C GLY A 125 6.69 0.56 -13.22
N ALA A 126 7.78 0.80 -12.52
CA ALA A 126 8.52 -0.22 -11.78
C ALA A 126 8.74 0.23 -10.34
N MET A 127 8.64 -0.70 -9.39
CA MET A 127 8.85 -0.42 -7.99
C MET A 127 9.83 -1.42 -7.39
N TYR A 128 10.72 -0.92 -6.54
CA TYR A 128 11.79 -1.68 -5.91
C TYR A 128 11.79 -1.44 -4.41
N LEU A 129 11.94 -2.53 -3.65
CA LEU A 129 12.13 -2.52 -2.20
C LEU A 129 13.61 -2.54 -1.86
N GLU A 130 13.96 -1.86 -0.76
CA GLU A 130 15.27 -1.97 -0.11
C GLU A 130 16.46 -1.76 -1.06
N VAL A 131 16.39 -0.71 -1.87
CA VAL A 131 17.42 -0.41 -2.87
C VAL A 131 18.70 0.06 -2.20
N GLN A 132 19.79 -0.68 -2.38
CA GLN A 132 21.10 -0.30 -1.87
C GLN A 132 21.66 0.90 -2.63
N THR A 133 22.07 1.91 -1.90
CA THR A 133 22.76 3.09 -2.42
C THR A 133 24.14 3.19 -1.82
N GLY A 134 24.98 4.06 -2.35
CA GLY A 134 26.33 4.27 -1.81
C GLY A 134 26.36 4.83 -0.38
N ARG A 135 25.23 5.26 0.17
CA ARG A 135 25.09 5.90 1.49
C ARG A 135 24.08 5.25 2.42
N GLY A 136 23.47 4.15 2.01
CA GLY A 136 22.46 3.46 2.78
C GLY A 136 21.48 2.70 1.89
N ARG A 137 20.26 2.53 2.37
CA ARG A 137 19.22 1.75 1.70
C ARG A 137 17.93 2.57 1.67
N ILE A 138 17.41 2.76 0.47
CA ILE A 138 16.09 3.37 0.23
C ILE A 138 15.03 2.29 0.45
N ASP A 139 14.00 2.59 1.23
CA ASP A 139 12.94 1.62 1.53
C ASP A 139 12.10 1.29 0.29
N LEU A 140 11.60 2.30 -0.43
CA LEU A 140 10.88 2.12 -1.69
C LEU A 140 11.38 3.12 -2.75
N LEU A 141 11.63 2.61 -3.95
CA LEU A 141 11.94 3.39 -5.14
C LEU A 141 10.92 3.07 -6.22
N ILE A 142 10.20 4.08 -6.70
CA ILE A 142 9.26 3.96 -7.82
C ILE A 142 9.85 4.68 -9.01
N LEU A 143 9.83 4.03 -10.17
CA LEU A 143 10.23 4.58 -11.44
C LEU A 143 9.03 4.58 -12.39
N HIS A 144 8.69 5.74 -12.92
CA HIS A 144 7.63 5.86 -13.92
C HIS A 144 8.01 6.95 -14.93
N ASN A 145 8.03 6.59 -16.21
CA ASN A 145 8.56 7.45 -17.26
C ASN A 145 9.97 7.96 -16.91
N THR A 146 10.18 9.26 -16.84
CA THR A 146 11.45 9.89 -16.46
C THR A 146 11.51 10.26 -14.98
N HIS A 147 10.46 9.94 -14.19
CA HIS A 147 10.33 10.35 -12.79
C HIS A 147 10.76 9.26 -11.83
N LYS A 148 11.40 9.70 -10.74
CA LYS A 148 11.74 8.87 -9.57
C LYS A 148 10.95 9.37 -8.36
N TYR A 149 10.37 8.42 -7.62
CA TYR A 149 9.69 8.69 -6.35
C TYR A 149 10.38 7.88 -5.27
N ILE A 150 10.87 8.55 -4.26
CA ILE A 150 11.58 7.93 -3.13
C ILE A 150 10.68 8.01 -1.92
N VAL A 151 10.40 6.85 -1.32
CA VAL A 151 9.60 6.74 -0.12
C VAL A 151 10.44 6.11 0.97
N GLU A 152 10.51 6.78 2.11
CA GLU A 152 11.12 6.29 3.35
C GLU A 152 10.01 5.95 4.35
N THR A 153 10.10 4.81 5.00
CA THR A 153 9.12 4.34 5.98
C THR A 153 9.73 4.23 7.36
N LYS A 154 9.00 4.60 8.40
CA LYS A 154 9.45 4.47 9.80
C LYS A 154 8.27 4.16 10.72
N ILE A 155 8.59 3.70 11.93
CA ILE A 155 7.66 3.72 13.07
C ILE A 155 7.84 5.03 13.83
N TRP A 156 6.75 5.53 14.39
CA TRP A 156 6.82 6.68 15.28
C TRP A 156 7.56 6.35 16.58
N GLU A 157 8.67 7.01 16.78
CA GLU A 157 9.51 6.91 17.98
C GLU A 157 9.81 8.29 18.60
N GLY A 158 8.91 9.26 18.37
CA GLY A 158 9.01 10.63 18.86
C GLY A 158 9.62 11.62 17.86
N ASP A 159 9.44 12.91 18.16
CA ASP A 159 9.78 14.00 17.24
C ASP A 159 11.25 14.00 16.80
N ARG A 160 12.18 13.66 17.71
CA ARG A 160 13.61 13.61 17.36
C ARG A 160 13.89 12.60 16.24
N ARG A 161 13.30 11.40 16.33
CA ARG A 161 13.45 10.35 15.30
C ARG A 161 12.73 10.75 14.02
N TYR A 162 11.54 11.33 14.14
CA TYR A 162 10.79 11.85 13.02
C TYR A 162 11.61 12.87 12.20
N GLN A 163 12.21 13.86 12.85
CA GLN A 163 13.08 14.85 12.18
C GLN A 163 14.37 14.22 11.60
N SER A 164 14.89 13.18 12.24
CA SER A 164 16.07 12.47 11.71
C SER A 164 15.75 11.71 10.43
N GLY A 165 14.57 11.08 10.35
CA GLY A 165 14.11 10.38 9.14
C GLY A 165 13.93 11.32 7.95
N LYS A 166 13.38 12.51 8.17
CA LYS A 166 13.27 13.52 7.11
C LYS A 166 14.65 13.93 6.55
N ARG A 167 15.65 14.11 7.42
CA ARG A 167 17.04 14.41 6.98
C ARG A 167 17.68 13.24 6.21
N GLN A 168 17.38 12.02 6.63
CA GLN A 168 17.81 10.81 5.91
C GLN A 168 17.22 10.79 4.49
N LEU A 169 15.92 11.04 4.36
CA LEU A 169 15.26 11.13 3.06
C LEU A 169 15.86 12.24 2.18
N ALA A 170 16.10 13.43 2.74
CA ALA A 170 16.77 14.53 2.00
C ALA A 170 18.15 14.13 1.47
N ALA A 171 18.92 13.34 2.24
CA ALA A 171 20.21 12.83 1.79
C ALA A 171 20.06 11.82 0.64
N TYR A 172 19.02 10.99 0.65
CA TYR A 172 18.72 10.09 -0.48
C TYR A 172 18.28 10.84 -1.73
N LEU A 173 17.40 11.86 -1.58
CA LEU A 173 17.00 12.71 -2.70
C LEU A 173 18.19 13.35 -3.39
N LYS A 174 19.12 13.86 -2.59
CA LYS A 174 20.38 14.44 -3.09
C LYS A 174 21.23 13.43 -3.87
N SER A 175 21.36 12.20 -3.36
CA SER A 175 22.19 11.17 -4.00
C SER A 175 21.58 10.64 -5.29
N GLU A 176 20.23 10.60 -5.35
CA GLU A 176 19.48 10.07 -6.49
C GLU A 176 19.09 11.13 -7.52
N GLY A 177 19.36 12.42 -7.23
CA GLY A 177 19.00 13.53 -8.12
C GLY A 177 17.48 13.77 -8.20
N ALA A 178 16.74 13.38 -7.17
CA ALA A 178 15.31 13.67 -7.04
C ALA A 178 15.09 14.97 -6.27
N VAL A 179 14.00 15.69 -6.54
CA VAL A 179 13.69 16.98 -5.93
C VAL A 179 12.65 16.90 -4.83
N GLU A 180 11.86 15.82 -4.81
CA GLU A 180 10.84 15.57 -3.82
C GLU A 180 10.85 14.12 -3.35
N GLY A 181 10.42 13.90 -2.09
CA GLY A 181 10.33 12.57 -1.50
C GLY A 181 9.22 12.48 -0.46
N TYR A 182 8.87 11.26 -0.13
CA TYR A 182 7.72 10.91 0.69
C TYR A 182 8.19 10.18 1.95
N TYR A 183 7.76 10.66 3.10
CA TYR A 183 8.11 10.11 4.39
C TYR A 183 6.87 9.58 5.09
N VAL A 184 6.74 8.28 5.19
CA VAL A 184 5.57 7.61 5.76
C VAL A 184 5.93 6.99 7.11
N VAL A 185 5.26 7.43 8.16
CA VAL A 185 5.51 7.01 9.53
C VAL A 185 4.27 6.33 10.10
N PHE A 186 4.42 5.11 10.57
CA PHE A 186 3.35 4.35 11.20
C PHE A 186 3.31 4.60 12.70
N ASP A 187 2.20 5.17 13.19
CA ASP A 187 2.01 5.51 14.60
C ASP A 187 1.19 4.43 15.32
N HIS A 188 1.89 3.67 16.15
CA HIS A 188 1.32 2.58 16.95
C HIS A 188 0.99 3.00 18.39
N ARG A 189 0.99 4.30 18.71
CA ARG A 189 0.64 4.78 20.05
C ARG A 189 -0.83 4.52 20.32
N THR A 190 -1.18 4.43 21.61
CA THR A 190 -2.59 4.28 22.06
C THR A 190 -3.43 5.50 21.65
N VAL A 191 -2.82 6.68 21.64
CA VAL A 191 -3.41 7.93 21.17
C VAL A 191 -2.54 8.48 20.06
N PRO A 192 -2.73 8.04 18.82
CA PRO A 192 -1.95 8.52 17.68
C PRO A 192 -2.37 9.92 17.27
N GLU A 193 -1.45 10.68 16.71
CA GLU A 193 -1.71 12.01 16.15
C GLU A 193 -1.42 11.97 14.65
N PRO A 194 -2.46 11.88 13.80
CA PRO A 194 -2.28 11.90 12.36
C PRO A 194 -1.72 13.25 11.91
N ARG A 195 -0.75 13.22 10.99
CA ARG A 195 -0.15 14.42 10.41
C ARG A 195 0.06 14.23 8.92
N ALA A 196 -0.20 15.27 8.14
CA ALA A 196 0.22 15.38 6.76
C ALA A 196 0.89 16.75 6.61
N GLU A 197 2.18 16.78 6.29
CA GLU A 197 3.00 17.98 6.27
C GLU A 197 3.84 18.03 4.99
N THR A 198 3.96 19.21 4.40
CA THR A 198 4.91 19.47 3.32
C THR A 198 5.88 20.55 3.76
N GLU A 199 7.16 20.26 3.67
CA GLU A 199 8.23 21.21 4.03
C GLU A 199 9.37 21.17 3.02
N THR A 200 10.18 22.21 3.00
CA THR A 200 11.43 22.24 2.25
C THR A 200 12.60 22.04 3.20
N LEU A 201 13.39 20.99 3.00
CA LEU A 201 14.57 20.68 3.79
C LEU A 201 15.79 20.54 2.85
N ASP A 202 16.83 21.33 3.10
CA ASP A 202 18.06 21.36 2.28
C ASP A 202 17.81 21.55 0.78
N GLY A 203 16.71 22.24 0.41
CA GLY A 203 16.33 22.50 -0.98
C GLY A 203 15.48 21.39 -1.62
N PHE A 204 15.12 20.35 -0.86
CA PHE A 204 14.25 19.26 -1.29
C PHE A 204 12.86 19.38 -0.67
N THR A 205 11.83 19.04 -1.43
CA THR A 205 10.46 18.94 -0.92
C THR A 205 10.25 17.61 -0.23
N ILE A 206 9.94 17.65 1.07
CA ILE A 206 9.60 16.47 1.88
C ILE A 206 8.11 16.50 2.19
N ARG A 207 7.39 15.48 1.77
CA ARG A 207 5.97 15.26 2.08
C ARG A 207 5.88 14.13 3.10
N SER A 208 5.40 14.46 4.29
CA SER A 208 5.44 13.57 5.45
C SER A 208 4.04 13.19 5.87
N TYR A 209 3.83 11.91 6.14
CA TYR A 209 2.58 11.34 6.61
C TYR A 209 2.81 10.57 7.90
N VAL A 210 2.08 10.90 8.95
CA VAL A 210 2.00 10.08 10.17
C VAL A 210 0.65 9.37 10.16
N ILE A 211 0.68 8.08 9.93
CA ILE A 211 -0.50 7.25 9.73
C ILE A 211 -0.82 6.49 11.01
N PRO A 212 -1.96 6.76 11.66
CA PRO A 212 -2.41 6.02 12.82
C PRO A 212 -2.65 4.55 12.51
N VAL A 213 -2.09 3.69 13.35
CA VAL A 213 -2.29 2.25 13.28
C VAL A 213 -3.06 1.81 14.53
N ILE A 214 -4.33 2.22 14.60
CA ILE A 214 -5.19 1.90 15.73
C ILE A 214 -5.67 0.47 15.62
N GLN A 215 -5.52 -0.27 16.71
CA GLN A 215 -6.07 -1.61 16.86
C GLN A 215 -7.22 -1.59 17.88
N GLU A 216 -8.31 -0.90 17.57
CA GLU A 216 -9.51 -1.00 18.40
C GLU A 216 -10.12 -2.40 18.26
N GLN A 217 -10.42 -3.00 19.40
CA GLN A 217 -11.22 -4.23 19.40
C GLN A 217 -12.70 -3.83 19.37
N PRO A 218 -13.51 -4.30 18.41
CA PRO A 218 -14.94 -4.04 18.38
C PRO A 218 -15.68 -4.54 19.63
N SER A 219 -15.04 -5.40 20.43
CA SER A 219 -15.58 -5.95 21.67
C SER A 219 -15.32 -5.09 22.92
N SER A 220 -14.73 -3.91 22.76
CA SER A 220 -14.46 -2.96 23.87
C SER A 220 -15.36 -1.71 23.83
N VAL A 221 -16.45 -1.74 23.05
CA VAL A 221 -17.52 -0.73 23.03
C VAL A 221 -18.75 -1.29 23.70
#